data_a89820e9687c8dfe85f88136e09ffaa8
#
_entry.id   a89820e9687c8dfe85f88136e09ffaa8
#
_cell.length_a   1.000
_cell.length_b   1.000
_cell.length_c   1.000
_cell.angle_alpha   90.00
_cell.angle_beta   90.00
_cell.angle_gamma   90.00
#
_symmetry.space_group_name_H-M   'P 1'
#
loop_
_entity.id
_entity.type
_entity.pdbx_description
1 polymer ?
#
loop_
_entity_poly.entity_id
_entity_poly.type
_entity_poly.pdbx_seq_one_letter_code
_entity_poly.pdbx_strand_id
1 'polypeptide(L)'
;KDPVSVTTVAGWTPLEVSVSTSSGSGGGTSCALYSSDSSGDRRVMCWGDGSSGQMGDGGTASLASPSSTDLVMLIDDPDSMWYSVTPLGASDGSDSLSSSPYDVAEVSLSEVGRFGCARSSQGHVKCWGYNGYGQLGHGNTSTASDEEGEMGENLAFVPLGANRTATQVSVGENHACALLDDGSVKCWGRNNYGQLGIGNNTQIGDGANEMGDLLAAVDLGTSRTATEIATGQHHTCALLDDWSVKCWGYNGYGQL
;
A
#
# COMPACT_ATOMS: atom_id res chain seq x y z
N LYS A 1 11.40 -26.31 -7.63
CA LYS A 1 11.32 -25.74 -9.00
C LYS A 1 12.45 -24.74 -9.17
N ASP A 2 13.07 -24.69 -10.34
CA ASP A 2 14.08 -23.68 -10.64
C ASP A 2 13.42 -22.29 -10.69
N PRO A 3 14.15 -21.21 -10.32
CA PRO A 3 13.67 -19.85 -10.47
C PRO A 3 13.27 -19.57 -11.92
N VAL A 4 12.11 -18.98 -12.11
CA VAL A 4 11.64 -18.54 -13.43
C VAL A 4 11.97 -17.06 -13.57
N SER A 5 12.68 -16.69 -14.64
CA SER A 5 12.95 -15.29 -14.95
C SER A 5 11.64 -14.60 -15.34
N VAL A 6 11.31 -13.52 -14.64
CA VAL A 6 10.28 -12.60 -15.08
C VAL A 6 10.84 -11.79 -16.25
N THR A 7 10.10 -11.69 -17.34
CA THR A 7 10.54 -10.93 -18.52
C THR A 7 10.69 -9.45 -18.12
N THR A 8 11.89 -8.92 -18.28
CA THR A 8 12.14 -7.49 -18.05
C THR A 8 11.45 -6.66 -19.14
N VAL A 9 10.80 -5.58 -18.74
CA VAL A 9 10.24 -4.64 -19.70
C VAL A 9 11.36 -3.79 -20.27
N ALA A 10 11.49 -3.73 -21.60
CA ALA A 10 12.55 -2.97 -22.25
C ALA A 10 12.45 -1.48 -21.86
N GLY A 11 13.55 -0.88 -21.40
CA GLY A 11 13.62 0.51 -20.97
C GLY A 11 13.15 0.76 -19.52
N TRP A 12 12.99 -0.31 -18.72
CA TRP A 12 12.58 -0.23 -17.31
C TRP A 12 13.48 -1.10 -16.42
N THR A 13 14.00 -0.51 -15.37
CA THR A 13 14.82 -1.19 -14.37
C THR A 13 14.00 -1.50 -13.12
N PRO A 14 13.92 -2.78 -12.66
CA PRO A 14 13.24 -3.13 -11.42
C PRO A 14 14.03 -2.59 -10.21
N LEU A 15 13.32 -1.99 -9.25
CA LEU A 15 13.88 -1.42 -8.02
C LEU A 15 13.51 -2.25 -6.79
N GLU A 16 12.28 -2.72 -6.73
CA GLU A 16 11.73 -3.41 -5.57
C GLU A 16 10.73 -4.48 -6.02
N VAL A 17 10.58 -5.54 -5.26
CA VAL A 17 9.55 -6.56 -5.46
C VAL A 17 8.83 -6.84 -4.15
N SER A 18 7.50 -6.92 -4.21
CA SER A 18 6.65 -7.35 -3.12
C SER A 18 5.81 -8.53 -3.57
N VAL A 19 5.66 -9.53 -2.73
CA VAL A 19 4.92 -10.75 -3.06
C VAL A 19 3.91 -11.08 -1.98
N SER A 20 2.77 -11.64 -2.41
CA SER A 20 1.79 -12.24 -1.52
C SER A 20 1.74 -13.75 -1.69
N THR A 21 1.26 -14.45 -0.68
CA THR A 21 0.91 -15.89 -0.77
C THR A 21 -0.60 -16.02 -0.65
N SER A 22 -1.20 -17.02 -1.28
CA SER A 22 -2.61 -17.32 -1.04
C SER A 22 -2.79 -18.38 0.02
N SER A 23 -3.84 -18.28 0.83
CA SER A 23 -4.23 -19.27 1.85
C SER A 23 -4.91 -20.52 1.27
N GLY A 24 -4.85 -20.76 -0.03
CA GLY A 24 -5.54 -21.85 -0.71
C GLY A 24 -4.83 -22.35 -1.97
N SER A 25 -5.54 -23.05 -2.83
CA SER A 25 -5.06 -23.57 -4.12
C SER A 25 -4.89 -22.47 -5.20
N GLY A 26 -5.19 -21.22 -4.89
CA GLY A 26 -4.96 -20.07 -5.74
C GLY A 26 -3.50 -19.60 -5.69
N GLY A 27 -3.02 -18.93 -6.73
CA GLY A 27 -1.71 -18.29 -6.76
C GLY A 27 -1.67 -17.04 -5.89
N GLY A 28 -0.49 -16.63 -5.43
CA GLY A 28 -0.28 -15.32 -4.84
C GLY A 28 -0.21 -14.23 -5.91
N THR A 29 -0.21 -12.99 -5.48
CA THR A 29 0.05 -11.81 -6.32
C THR A 29 1.48 -11.35 -6.11
N SER A 30 2.14 -10.94 -7.16
CA SER A 30 3.45 -10.31 -7.10
C SER A 30 3.36 -8.92 -7.72
N CYS A 31 3.99 -7.94 -7.11
CA CYS A 31 4.17 -6.61 -7.68
C CYS A 31 5.64 -6.23 -7.67
N ALA A 32 6.07 -5.51 -8.68
CA ALA A 32 7.39 -4.93 -8.71
C ALA A 32 7.32 -3.44 -9.05
N LEU A 33 8.15 -2.66 -8.37
CA LEU A 33 8.38 -1.27 -8.66
C LEU A 33 9.50 -1.16 -9.69
N TYR A 34 9.25 -0.43 -10.76
CA TYR A 34 10.21 -0.19 -11.85
C TYR A 34 10.51 1.31 -11.97
N SER A 35 11.70 1.62 -12.48
CA SER A 35 12.09 2.96 -12.92
C SER A 35 12.33 2.96 -14.42
N SER A 36 11.85 3.99 -15.11
CA SER A 36 12.17 4.23 -16.53
C SER A 36 13.63 4.60 -16.70
N ASP A 37 14.33 3.93 -17.61
CA ASP A 37 15.74 4.19 -17.92
C ASP A 37 15.94 5.56 -18.61
N SER A 38 14.90 6.13 -19.17
CA SER A 38 14.96 7.40 -19.93
C SER A 38 14.47 8.61 -19.15
N SER A 39 13.40 8.48 -18.36
CA SER A 39 12.77 9.60 -17.64
C SER A 39 13.00 9.53 -16.12
N GLY A 40 13.31 8.35 -15.59
CA GLY A 40 13.37 8.10 -14.16
C GLY A 40 12.00 7.93 -13.49
N ASP A 41 10.91 7.98 -14.25
CA ASP A 41 9.56 7.76 -13.72
C ASP A 41 9.44 6.38 -13.09
N ARG A 42 8.68 6.27 -12.03
CA ARG A 42 8.50 5.02 -11.29
C ARG A 42 7.10 4.47 -11.44
N ARG A 43 7.02 3.14 -11.54
CA ARG A 43 5.79 2.43 -11.86
C ARG A 43 5.70 1.09 -11.14
N VAL A 44 4.49 0.70 -10.71
CA VAL A 44 4.20 -0.62 -10.16
C VAL A 44 3.56 -1.48 -11.23
N MET A 45 4.03 -2.71 -11.35
CA MET A 45 3.44 -3.75 -12.19
C MET A 45 3.11 -4.96 -11.32
N CYS A 46 1.89 -5.47 -11.43
CA CYS A 46 1.42 -6.61 -10.68
C CYS A 46 1.02 -7.76 -11.60
N TRP A 47 1.19 -9.00 -11.11
CA TRP A 47 0.79 -10.23 -11.80
C TRP A 47 0.45 -11.32 -10.76
N GLY A 48 -0.31 -12.33 -11.18
CA GLY A 48 -0.74 -13.44 -10.32
C GLY A 48 -2.25 -13.48 -10.13
N ASP A 49 -2.70 -13.73 -8.89
CA ASP A 49 -4.11 -13.79 -8.55
C ASP A 49 -4.71 -12.38 -8.47
N GLY A 50 -5.76 -12.14 -9.26
CA GLY A 50 -6.51 -10.88 -9.31
C GLY A 50 -7.92 -10.96 -8.72
N SER A 51 -8.32 -12.10 -8.14
CA SER A 51 -9.71 -12.42 -7.78
C SER A 51 -10.41 -11.47 -6.80
N SER A 52 -9.69 -10.54 -6.21
CA SER A 52 -10.21 -9.52 -5.28
C SER A 52 -9.70 -8.11 -5.62
N GLY A 53 -9.35 -7.84 -6.88
CA GLY A 53 -8.83 -6.55 -7.32
C GLY A 53 -7.40 -6.25 -6.85
N GLN A 54 -6.70 -7.20 -6.21
CA GLN A 54 -5.38 -6.97 -5.61
C GLN A 54 -4.27 -6.68 -6.62
N MET A 55 -4.53 -6.85 -7.92
CA MET A 55 -3.58 -6.44 -8.96
C MET A 55 -3.63 -4.94 -9.27
N GLY A 56 -4.73 -4.26 -8.91
CA GLY A 56 -4.87 -2.84 -9.15
C GLY A 56 -5.13 -2.46 -10.61
N ASP A 57 -5.68 -3.39 -11.38
CA ASP A 57 -5.97 -3.23 -12.82
C ASP A 57 -7.44 -2.90 -13.13
N GLY A 58 -8.26 -2.68 -12.08
CA GLY A 58 -9.69 -2.45 -12.23
C GLY A 58 -10.49 -3.69 -12.61
N GLY A 59 -9.97 -4.88 -12.31
CA GLY A 59 -10.62 -6.15 -12.62
C GLY A 59 -10.29 -7.26 -11.63
N THR A 60 -10.97 -8.40 -11.81
CA THR A 60 -10.78 -9.59 -10.98
C THR A 60 -10.16 -10.76 -11.76
N ALA A 61 -9.60 -10.50 -12.93
CA ALA A 61 -8.92 -11.51 -13.73
C ALA A 61 -7.53 -11.82 -13.18
N SER A 62 -7.15 -13.09 -13.14
CA SER A 62 -5.80 -13.51 -12.76
C SER A 62 -4.88 -13.54 -14.00
N LEU A 63 -3.69 -12.98 -13.89
CA LEU A 63 -2.66 -13.02 -14.92
C LEU A 63 -1.67 -14.14 -14.62
N ALA A 64 -1.65 -15.17 -15.46
CA ALA A 64 -0.87 -16.39 -15.23
C ALA A 64 0.66 -16.20 -15.32
N SER A 65 1.14 -15.13 -15.98
CA SER A 65 2.55 -14.80 -16.13
C SER A 65 2.67 -13.41 -16.78
N PRO A 66 3.63 -12.58 -16.43
CA PRO A 66 3.87 -11.36 -17.19
C PRO A 66 4.42 -11.76 -18.57
N SER A 67 3.59 -11.75 -19.60
CA SER A 67 4.08 -11.67 -20.97
C SER A 67 4.31 -10.19 -21.31
N SER A 68 5.22 -9.90 -22.21
CA SER A 68 5.51 -8.51 -22.64
C SER A 68 4.32 -7.81 -23.30
N THR A 69 3.23 -8.53 -23.55
CA THR A 69 1.98 -8.04 -24.14
C THR A 69 0.82 -7.94 -23.13
N ASP A 70 0.92 -8.64 -21.98
CA ASP A 70 -0.14 -8.73 -20.96
C ASP A 70 0.29 -8.09 -19.64
N LEU A 71 1.38 -7.35 -19.63
CA LEU A 71 1.74 -6.47 -18.53
C LEU A 71 0.66 -5.39 -18.46
N VAL A 72 -0.27 -5.58 -17.53
CA VAL A 72 -1.16 -4.50 -17.14
C VAL A 72 -0.28 -3.39 -16.60
N MET A 73 0.11 -2.51 -17.52
CA MET A 73 0.74 -1.27 -17.15
C MET A 73 -0.35 -0.42 -16.53
N LEU A 74 -0.31 -0.27 -15.22
CA LEU A 74 -1.11 0.73 -14.49
C LEU A 74 -0.81 2.18 -14.96
N ILE A 75 -0.39 2.38 -16.21
CA ILE A 75 0.44 3.55 -16.57
C ILE A 75 0.08 4.32 -17.81
N ASP A 76 -0.41 3.71 -18.86
CA ASP A 76 -0.79 4.39 -20.09
C ASP A 76 -2.30 4.70 -20.15
N ASP A 77 -3.01 4.31 -19.11
CA ASP A 77 -4.38 4.73 -18.90
C ASP A 77 -4.36 6.09 -18.19
N PRO A 78 -5.12 7.09 -18.68
CA PRO A 78 -5.38 8.31 -17.92
C PRO A 78 -5.94 8.04 -16.50
N ASP A 79 -6.40 6.82 -16.24
CA ASP A 79 -6.86 6.31 -14.95
C ASP A 79 -5.74 5.68 -14.08
N SER A 80 -4.46 5.92 -14.38
CA SER A 80 -3.36 5.36 -13.59
C SER A 80 -3.40 5.82 -12.13
N MET A 81 -2.98 4.94 -11.21
CA MET A 81 -3.11 5.11 -9.75
C MET A 81 -2.68 6.49 -9.21
N TRP A 82 -1.84 7.22 -9.93
CA TRP A 82 -1.26 8.50 -9.52
C TRP A 82 -1.49 9.64 -10.50
N TYR A 83 -2.30 9.45 -11.57
CA TYR A 83 -2.50 10.48 -12.57
C TYR A 83 -3.49 11.53 -12.09
N SER A 84 -3.08 12.77 -12.28
CA SER A 84 -3.82 14.03 -12.10
C SER A 84 -4.23 14.42 -10.70
N VAL A 85 -3.55 15.40 -10.21
CA VAL A 85 -4.26 16.53 -9.62
C VAL A 85 -3.77 17.75 -10.38
N THR A 86 -4.65 18.44 -11.11
CA THR A 86 -4.42 19.85 -11.43
C THR A 86 -4.08 20.55 -10.12
N PRO A 87 -2.93 21.21 -10.00
CA PRO A 87 -2.67 22.06 -8.83
C PRO A 87 -3.80 23.09 -8.81
N LEU A 88 -4.58 23.14 -7.75
CA LEU A 88 -5.49 24.25 -7.50
C LEU A 88 -4.63 25.52 -7.43
N GLY A 89 -4.49 26.23 -8.55
CA GLY A 89 -3.88 27.56 -8.56
C GLY A 89 -2.86 27.94 -9.62
N ALA A 90 -2.55 27.10 -10.62
CA ALA A 90 -1.69 27.53 -11.72
C ALA A 90 -2.51 27.88 -12.95
N SER A 91 -2.80 29.17 -13.14
CA SER A 91 -3.51 29.74 -14.30
C SER A 91 -2.56 30.24 -15.39
N ASP A 92 -1.42 29.61 -15.64
CA ASP A 92 -0.42 30.15 -16.57
C ASP A 92 0.01 29.24 -17.72
N GLY A 93 -0.73 28.16 -18.00
CA GLY A 93 -0.61 27.47 -19.31
C GLY A 93 0.78 26.90 -19.65
N SER A 94 1.65 26.67 -18.67
CA SER A 94 2.93 25.98 -18.85
C SER A 94 2.82 24.51 -18.48
N ASP A 95 2.13 23.72 -19.32
CA ASP A 95 2.20 22.26 -19.29
C ASP A 95 3.59 21.78 -19.75
N SER A 96 4.56 21.87 -18.87
CA SER A 96 5.74 21.02 -19.02
C SER A 96 5.44 19.70 -18.31
N LEU A 97 5.21 18.64 -19.07
CA LEU A 97 5.07 17.24 -18.70
C LEU A 97 6.34 16.67 -18.03
N SER A 98 6.96 17.39 -17.10
CA SER A 98 8.15 16.96 -16.42
C SER A 98 7.82 16.60 -14.98
N SER A 99 7.89 15.31 -14.68
CA SER A 99 7.75 14.63 -13.40
C SER A 99 6.34 14.69 -12.79
N SER A 100 5.62 13.56 -12.86
CA SER A 100 4.45 13.35 -12.01
C SER A 100 4.84 13.62 -10.56
N PRO A 101 4.19 14.56 -9.85
CA PRO A 101 4.54 14.85 -8.46
C PRO A 101 4.24 13.67 -7.52
N TYR A 102 3.69 12.58 -8.03
CA TYR A 102 3.27 11.40 -7.28
C TYR A 102 3.99 10.12 -7.72
N ASP A 103 5.27 10.23 -8.00
CA ASP A 103 6.10 9.08 -8.33
C ASP A 103 6.06 8.02 -7.20
N VAL A 104 5.85 6.74 -7.55
CA VAL A 104 5.75 5.68 -6.56
C VAL A 104 7.12 5.42 -5.94
N ALA A 105 7.20 5.46 -4.63
CA ALA A 105 8.43 5.24 -3.87
C ALA A 105 8.49 3.87 -3.20
N GLU A 106 7.35 3.24 -2.94
CA GLU A 106 7.27 1.97 -2.21
C GLU A 106 5.97 1.24 -2.56
N VAL A 107 6.01 -0.08 -2.61
CA VAL A 107 4.85 -0.96 -2.71
C VAL A 107 4.92 -2.05 -1.65
N SER A 108 3.81 -2.30 -0.97
CA SER A 108 3.69 -3.35 0.04
C SER A 108 2.42 -4.17 -0.22
N LEU A 109 2.58 -5.48 -0.37
CA LEU A 109 1.48 -6.42 -0.56
C LEU A 109 1.21 -7.22 0.70
N SER A 110 -0.05 -7.44 0.98
CA SER A 110 -0.47 -8.37 2.03
C SER A 110 -0.08 -9.80 1.67
N GLU A 111 0.55 -10.52 2.60
CA GLU A 111 0.96 -11.91 2.37
C GLU A 111 -0.23 -12.82 2.02
N VAL A 112 -1.42 -12.60 2.61
CA VAL A 112 -2.60 -13.46 2.46
C VAL A 112 -3.89 -12.66 2.25
N GLY A 113 -3.89 -11.38 2.57
CA GLY A 113 -5.10 -10.55 2.74
C GLY A 113 -5.67 -9.96 1.46
N ARG A 114 -5.12 -10.26 0.30
CA ARG A 114 -5.63 -9.84 -1.01
C ARG A 114 -5.78 -8.33 -1.19
N PHE A 115 -4.88 -7.56 -0.61
CA PHE A 115 -4.81 -6.12 -0.79
C PHE A 115 -3.36 -5.65 -0.82
N GLY A 116 -3.15 -4.46 -1.32
CA GLY A 116 -1.85 -3.82 -1.34
C GLY A 116 -1.97 -2.33 -1.08
N CYS A 117 -0.85 -1.73 -0.70
CA CYS A 117 -0.71 -0.30 -0.57
C CYS A 117 0.56 0.17 -1.30
N ALA A 118 0.52 1.37 -1.83
CA ALA A 118 1.67 2.05 -2.37
C ALA A 118 1.81 3.44 -1.74
N ARG A 119 3.04 3.90 -1.61
CA ARG A 119 3.40 5.23 -1.14
C ARG A 119 4.09 6.00 -2.25
N SER A 120 3.69 7.25 -2.46
CA SER A 120 4.38 8.15 -3.37
C SER A 120 5.67 8.71 -2.75
N SER A 121 6.53 9.29 -3.57
CA SER A 121 7.73 10.00 -3.13
C SER A 121 7.41 11.19 -2.21
N GLN A 122 6.19 11.72 -2.26
CA GLN A 122 5.71 12.79 -1.38
C GLN A 122 5.03 12.28 -0.11
N GLY A 123 4.95 10.97 0.07
CA GLY A 123 4.39 10.33 1.27
C GLY A 123 2.87 10.19 1.28
N HIS A 124 2.19 10.34 0.13
CA HIS A 124 0.79 9.98 0.02
C HIS A 124 0.66 8.46 -0.11
N VAL A 125 -0.40 7.89 0.47
CA VAL A 125 -0.66 6.46 0.44
C VAL A 125 -1.99 6.19 -0.25
N LYS A 126 -2.00 5.19 -1.13
CA LYS A 126 -3.21 4.58 -1.70
C LYS A 126 -3.19 3.09 -1.45
N CYS A 127 -4.35 2.52 -1.12
CA CYS A 127 -4.52 1.09 -0.91
C CYS A 127 -5.65 0.56 -1.79
N TRP A 128 -5.51 -0.65 -2.32
CA TRP A 128 -6.47 -1.29 -3.23
C TRP A 128 -6.61 -2.79 -2.92
N GLY A 129 -7.64 -3.42 -3.47
CA GLY A 129 -7.98 -4.82 -3.25
C GLY A 129 -9.09 -5.00 -2.23
N TYR A 130 -9.09 -6.15 -1.57
CA TYR A 130 -10.09 -6.55 -0.59
C TYR A 130 -10.14 -5.60 0.61
N ASN A 131 -11.37 -5.24 1.04
CA ASN A 131 -11.61 -4.24 2.11
C ASN A 131 -12.60 -4.69 3.20
N GLY A 132 -12.85 -5.97 3.37
CA GLY A 132 -13.87 -6.44 4.33
C GLY A 132 -13.63 -6.06 5.80
N TYR A 133 -12.45 -5.52 6.14
CA TYR A 133 -12.07 -5.05 7.48
C TYR A 133 -11.63 -3.58 7.51
N GLY A 134 -11.92 -2.80 6.47
CA GLY A 134 -11.48 -1.40 6.39
C GLY A 134 -9.98 -1.22 6.16
N GLN A 135 -9.27 -2.26 5.72
CA GLN A 135 -7.81 -2.25 5.53
C GLN A 135 -7.33 -1.31 4.42
N LEU A 136 -8.22 -0.81 3.57
CA LEU A 136 -7.89 0.25 2.60
C LEU A 136 -7.88 1.64 3.23
N GLY A 137 -8.44 1.81 4.44
CA GLY A 137 -8.46 3.09 5.14
C GLY A 137 -9.37 4.15 4.52
N HIS A 138 -10.39 3.73 3.76
CA HIS A 138 -11.32 4.65 3.09
C HIS A 138 -12.57 4.97 3.92
N GLY A 139 -12.66 4.48 5.17
CA GLY A 139 -13.82 4.70 6.04
C GLY A 139 -15.06 3.91 5.61
N ASN A 140 -14.86 2.78 4.94
CA ASN A 140 -15.89 1.85 4.50
C ASN A 140 -15.29 0.45 4.32
N THR A 141 -16.13 -0.52 3.93
CA THR A 141 -15.71 -1.92 3.67
C THR A 141 -15.85 -2.33 2.20
N SER A 142 -15.99 -1.38 1.28
CA SER A 142 -16.05 -1.66 -0.15
C SER A 142 -14.67 -2.04 -0.66
N THR A 143 -14.58 -3.14 -1.41
CA THR A 143 -13.39 -3.50 -2.18
C THR A 143 -13.09 -2.39 -3.20
N ALA A 144 -11.86 -2.16 -3.52
CA ALA A 144 -11.46 -1.21 -4.56
C ALA A 144 -10.54 -1.89 -5.57
N SER A 145 -10.70 -1.55 -6.86
CA SER A 145 -9.98 -2.16 -7.98
C SER A 145 -10.54 -3.53 -8.43
N ASP A 146 -11.76 -3.86 -8.09
CA ASP A 146 -12.45 -5.03 -8.60
C ASP A 146 -13.43 -4.69 -9.76
N GLU A 147 -13.66 -3.39 -10.00
CA GLU A 147 -14.43 -2.88 -11.12
C GLU A 147 -13.64 -1.83 -11.93
N GLU A 148 -13.98 -1.69 -13.21
CA GLU A 148 -13.39 -0.67 -14.10
C GLU A 148 -13.69 0.74 -13.57
N GLY A 149 -12.69 1.64 -13.58
CA GLY A 149 -12.83 3.02 -13.16
C GLY A 149 -12.68 3.26 -11.64
N GLU A 150 -12.35 2.27 -10.83
CA GLU A 150 -12.13 2.45 -9.39
C GLU A 150 -10.69 2.86 -9.05
N MET A 151 -9.79 2.71 -10.00
CA MET A 151 -8.36 3.06 -9.84
C MET A 151 -8.08 4.51 -10.27
N GLY A 152 -6.83 4.87 -10.32
CA GLY A 152 -6.39 6.18 -10.79
C GLY A 152 -6.83 7.31 -9.87
N GLU A 153 -7.49 8.31 -10.41
CA GLU A 153 -8.02 9.46 -9.66
C GLU A 153 -9.15 9.09 -8.71
N ASN A 154 -9.90 8.05 -9.05
CA ASN A 154 -11.05 7.60 -8.27
C ASN A 154 -10.62 6.83 -7.00
N LEU A 155 -9.42 6.26 -6.99
CA LEU A 155 -8.87 5.63 -5.78
C LEU A 155 -8.44 6.71 -4.78
N ALA A 156 -9.13 6.77 -3.65
CA ALA A 156 -8.88 7.78 -2.62
C ALA A 156 -7.49 7.60 -1.97
N PHE A 157 -6.87 8.70 -1.55
CA PHE A 157 -5.75 8.65 -0.63
C PHE A 157 -6.19 8.22 0.76
N VAL A 158 -5.36 7.44 1.44
CA VAL A 158 -5.54 7.11 2.85
C VAL A 158 -5.34 8.38 3.68
N PRO A 159 -6.33 8.85 4.42
CA PRO A 159 -6.18 10.02 5.29
C PRO A 159 -5.29 9.67 6.50
N LEU A 160 -4.13 10.28 6.62
CA LEU A 160 -3.18 10.04 7.72
C LEU A 160 -3.19 11.15 8.79
N GLY A 161 -3.91 12.24 8.56
CA GLY A 161 -4.00 13.41 9.41
C GLY A 161 -3.54 14.69 8.71
N ALA A 162 -3.93 15.84 9.27
CA ALA A 162 -3.59 17.14 8.70
C ALA A 162 -2.07 17.35 8.67
N ASN A 163 -1.53 17.66 7.49
CA ASN A 163 -0.11 17.89 7.27
C ASN A 163 0.80 16.70 7.66
N ARG A 164 0.28 15.47 7.56
CA ARG A 164 1.07 14.24 7.75
C ARG A 164 1.32 13.54 6.44
N THR A 165 2.53 13.04 6.28
CA THR A 165 2.95 12.21 5.16
C THR A 165 3.58 10.92 5.68
N ALA A 166 3.48 9.84 4.91
CA ALA A 166 4.11 8.58 5.24
C ALA A 166 5.56 8.55 4.74
N THR A 167 6.46 8.07 5.56
CA THR A 167 7.85 7.74 5.18
C THR A 167 8.02 6.26 4.87
N GLN A 168 7.10 5.41 5.38
CA GLN A 168 7.03 3.98 5.08
C GLN A 168 5.58 3.50 5.18
N VAL A 169 5.21 2.50 4.40
CA VAL A 169 3.96 1.74 4.53
C VAL A 169 4.26 0.25 4.64
N SER A 170 3.57 -0.45 5.52
CA SER A 170 3.70 -1.90 5.69
C SER A 170 2.34 -2.53 5.87
N VAL A 171 2.06 -3.63 5.18
CA VAL A 171 0.76 -4.31 5.22
C VAL A 171 0.86 -5.73 5.76
N GLY A 172 -0.02 -6.05 6.71
CA GLY A 172 -0.21 -7.39 7.25
C GLY A 172 -1.28 -8.16 6.47
N GLU A 173 -1.89 -9.19 7.10
CA GLU A 173 -2.93 -9.97 6.42
C GLU A 173 -4.17 -9.11 6.08
N ASN A 174 -4.71 -8.39 7.06
CA ASN A 174 -5.90 -7.55 6.91
C ASN A 174 -5.77 -6.22 7.68
N HIS A 175 -4.56 -5.73 7.87
CA HIS A 175 -4.28 -4.43 8.47
C HIS A 175 -3.10 -3.77 7.77
N ALA A 176 -3.02 -2.48 7.84
CA ALA A 176 -1.92 -1.70 7.32
C ALA A 176 -1.44 -0.70 8.36
N CYS A 177 -0.17 -0.35 8.29
CA CYS A 177 0.46 0.65 9.13
C CYS A 177 1.28 1.62 8.27
N ALA A 178 1.30 2.88 8.67
CA ALA A 178 2.18 3.91 8.12
C ALA A 178 3.09 4.48 9.21
N LEU A 179 4.37 4.57 8.91
CA LEU A 179 5.30 5.40 9.64
C LEU A 179 5.22 6.81 9.07
N LEU A 180 4.99 7.80 9.91
CA LEU A 180 4.79 9.17 9.49
C LEU A 180 6.08 10.00 9.57
N ASP A 181 6.03 11.17 8.96
CA ASP A 181 7.12 12.15 8.88
C ASP A 181 7.62 12.66 10.24
N ASP A 182 6.79 12.54 11.28
CA ASP A 182 7.14 12.88 12.67
C ASP A 182 7.60 11.69 13.51
N GLY A 183 7.75 10.51 12.89
CA GLY A 183 8.14 9.27 13.55
C GLY A 183 7.01 8.59 14.33
N SER A 184 5.78 9.10 14.27
CA SER A 184 4.61 8.40 14.80
C SER A 184 4.17 7.28 13.87
N VAL A 185 3.49 6.26 14.42
CA VAL A 185 2.94 5.13 13.68
C VAL A 185 1.43 5.15 13.78
N LYS A 186 0.74 5.03 12.66
CA LYS A 186 -0.71 4.86 12.58
C LYS A 186 -1.04 3.57 11.87
N CYS A 187 -1.98 2.79 12.43
CA CYS A 187 -2.42 1.52 11.86
C CYS A 187 -3.94 1.48 11.72
N TRP A 188 -4.44 0.79 10.69
CA TRP A 188 -5.87 0.64 10.41
C TRP A 188 -6.16 -0.74 9.82
N GLY A 189 -7.45 -1.11 9.72
CA GLY A 189 -7.92 -2.43 9.31
C GLY A 189 -8.34 -3.29 10.50
N ARG A 190 -8.18 -4.59 10.35
CA ARG A 190 -8.55 -5.60 11.35
C ARG A 190 -7.73 -5.47 12.64
N ASN A 191 -8.41 -5.63 13.80
CA ASN A 191 -7.77 -5.47 15.11
C ASN A 191 -8.14 -6.54 16.14
N ASN A 192 -8.60 -7.70 15.74
CA ASN A 192 -9.07 -8.75 16.65
C ASN A 192 -8.02 -9.22 17.66
N TYR A 193 -6.74 -9.02 17.36
CA TYR A 193 -5.60 -9.40 18.19
C TYR A 193 -4.83 -8.20 18.76
N GLY A 194 -5.34 -6.97 18.58
CA GLY A 194 -4.62 -5.76 18.98
C GLY A 194 -3.49 -5.35 18.02
N GLN A 195 -3.50 -5.85 16.78
CA GLN A 195 -2.45 -5.59 15.79
C GLN A 195 -2.35 -4.12 15.34
N LEU A 196 -3.33 -3.28 15.65
CA LEU A 196 -3.26 -1.83 15.43
C LEU A 196 -2.50 -1.07 16.52
N GLY A 197 -2.27 -1.67 17.70
CA GLY A 197 -1.51 -1.05 18.78
C GLY A 197 -2.21 0.13 19.48
N ILE A 198 -3.51 0.26 19.36
CA ILE A 198 -4.31 1.39 19.90
C ILE A 198 -4.92 1.11 21.29
N GLY A 199 -4.44 0.08 22.00
CA GLY A 199 -4.87 -0.25 23.36
C GLY A 199 -6.22 -0.95 23.49
N ASN A 200 -6.85 -1.33 22.37
CA ASN A 200 -8.11 -2.07 22.30
C ASN A 200 -8.15 -2.96 21.06
N ASN A 201 -9.26 -3.69 20.86
CA ASN A 201 -9.46 -4.57 19.71
C ASN A 201 -10.49 -4.02 18.69
N THR A 202 -10.76 -2.73 18.72
CA THR A 202 -11.68 -2.09 17.77
C THR A 202 -11.02 -2.02 16.40
N GLN A 203 -11.72 -2.48 15.37
CA GLN A 203 -11.36 -2.32 13.98
C GLN A 203 -11.45 -0.85 13.59
N ILE A 204 -10.59 -0.36 12.72
CA ILE A 204 -10.51 1.03 12.30
C ILE A 204 -10.36 1.12 10.79
N GLY A 205 -11.03 2.06 10.15
CA GLY A 205 -11.00 2.28 8.71
C GLY A 205 -12.19 1.70 7.98
N ASP A 206 -13.08 0.99 8.68
CA ASP A 206 -14.33 0.41 8.16
C ASP A 206 -15.55 1.33 8.34
N GLY A 207 -15.41 2.38 9.14
CA GLY A 207 -16.45 3.37 9.40
C GLY A 207 -16.04 4.80 9.06
N ALA A 208 -17.04 5.65 8.83
CA ALA A 208 -16.82 7.08 8.62
C ALA A 208 -16.21 7.75 9.84
N ASN A 209 -15.29 8.71 9.63
CA ASN A 209 -14.64 9.49 10.70
C ASN A 209 -13.71 8.66 11.63
N GLU A 210 -13.14 7.59 11.16
CA GLU A 210 -12.17 6.80 11.93
C GLU A 210 -10.72 7.09 11.51
N MET A 211 -10.53 7.67 10.34
CA MET A 211 -9.21 7.95 9.73
C MET A 211 -8.78 9.42 9.94
N GLY A 212 -7.64 9.78 9.41
CA GLY A 212 -7.13 11.14 9.46
C GLY A 212 -6.65 11.55 10.87
N ASP A 213 -7.11 12.70 11.34
CA ASP A 213 -6.77 13.21 12.68
C ASP A 213 -7.41 12.40 13.81
N LEU A 214 -8.48 11.65 13.51
CA LEU A 214 -9.17 10.80 14.49
C LEU A 214 -8.51 9.43 14.64
N LEU A 215 -7.70 9.00 13.67
CA LEU A 215 -6.91 7.79 13.78
C LEU A 215 -5.79 7.98 14.81
N ALA A 216 -5.90 7.28 15.94
CA ALA A 216 -4.91 7.34 17.02
C ALA A 216 -3.54 6.81 16.55
N ALA A 217 -2.47 7.49 16.95
CA ALA A 217 -1.12 6.96 16.83
C ALA A 217 -0.87 5.85 17.87
N VAL A 218 -0.03 4.89 17.52
CA VAL A 218 0.44 3.84 18.43
C VAL A 218 1.25 4.46 19.57
N ASP A 219 1.00 4.04 20.81
CA ASP A 219 1.81 4.47 21.95
C ASP A 219 3.16 3.73 21.95
N LEU A 220 4.17 4.38 21.43
CA LEU A 220 5.55 3.88 21.40
C LEU A 220 6.29 4.13 22.73
N GLY A 221 5.66 4.80 23.70
CA GLY A 221 6.24 5.21 24.96
C GLY A 221 6.69 6.68 24.97
N THR A 222 6.99 7.19 26.16
CA THR A 222 7.29 8.62 26.35
C THR A 222 8.50 9.06 25.53
N SER A 223 8.28 10.04 24.64
CA SER A 223 9.30 10.66 23.78
C SER A 223 10.01 9.66 22.86
N ARG A 224 9.31 8.60 22.43
CA ARG A 224 9.83 7.65 21.44
C ARG A 224 9.20 7.91 20.07
N THR A 225 10.01 7.71 19.05
CA THR A 225 9.60 7.70 17.65
C THR A 225 10.06 6.41 16.98
N ALA A 226 9.35 5.97 15.95
CA ALA A 226 9.78 4.85 15.13
C ALA A 226 10.70 5.33 13.99
N THR A 227 11.65 4.48 13.62
CA THR A 227 12.53 4.65 12.46
C THR A 227 12.23 3.65 11.35
N GLU A 228 11.57 2.54 11.69
CA GLU A 228 11.15 1.50 10.75
C GLU A 228 9.95 0.75 11.32
N ILE A 229 9.07 0.25 10.45
CA ILE A 229 7.94 -0.61 10.80
C ILE A 229 7.94 -1.87 9.95
N ALA A 230 7.47 -2.98 10.53
CA ALA A 230 7.24 -4.23 9.82
C ALA A 230 5.95 -4.87 10.34
N THR A 231 5.16 -5.41 9.43
CA THR A 231 3.91 -6.13 9.75
C THR A 231 4.05 -7.60 9.38
N GLY A 232 3.62 -8.48 10.28
CA GLY A 232 3.34 -9.86 9.95
C GLY A 232 1.84 -10.08 9.72
N GLN A 233 1.39 -11.33 9.63
CA GLN A 233 -0.03 -11.63 9.40
C GLN A 233 -0.95 -10.90 10.40
N HIS A 234 -0.68 -11.00 11.69
CA HIS A 234 -1.54 -10.50 12.77
C HIS A 234 -0.77 -9.76 13.86
N HIS A 235 0.43 -9.30 13.60
CA HIS A 235 1.24 -8.52 14.52
C HIS A 235 1.99 -7.42 13.77
N THR A 236 2.47 -6.46 14.51
CA THR A 236 3.25 -5.34 13.98
C THR A 236 4.43 -5.11 14.89
N CYS A 237 5.58 -4.74 14.34
CA CYS A 237 6.77 -4.35 15.07
C CYS A 237 7.25 -2.97 14.59
N ALA A 238 7.86 -2.20 15.47
CA ALA A 238 8.54 -0.96 15.16
C ALA A 238 9.95 -0.96 15.76
N LEU A 239 10.93 -0.55 14.98
CA LEU A 239 12.25 -0.16 15.46
C LEU A 239 12.18 1.29 15.92
N LEU A 240 12.65 1.58 17.13
CA LEU A 240 12.57 2.91 17.71
C LEU A 240 13.89 3.68 17.56
N ASP A 241 13.82 4.97 17.83
CA ASP A 241 14.92 5.94 17.77
C ASP A 241 16.09 5.60 18.72
N ASP A 242 15.86 4.79 19.75
CA ASP A 242 16.88 4.31 20.69
C ASP A 242 17.36 2.87 20.39
N TRP A 243 17.06 2.34 19.20
CA TRP A 243 17.40 0.99 18.75
C TRP A 243 16.64 -0.13 19.47
N SER A 244 15.68 0.19 20.32
CA SER A 244 14.78 -0.82 20.88
C SER A 244 13.70 -1.21 19.85
N VAL A 245 13.16 -2.43 19.99
CA VAL A 245 12.06 -2.92 19.18
C VAL A 245 10.82 -3.07 20.04
N LYS A 246 9.67 -2.62 19.54
CA LYS A 246 8.37 -2.89 20.14
C LYS A 246 7.51 -3.64 19.15
N CYS A 247 6.87 -4.71 19.62
CA CYS A 247 5.92 -5.50 18.86
C CYS A 247 4.58 -5.56 19.57
N TRP A 248 3.48 -5.64 18.81
CA TRP A 248 2.12 -5.76 19.33
C TRP A 248 1.25 -6.59 18.39
N GLY A 249 0.12 -7.11 18.92
CA GLY A 249 -0.80 -7.95 18.18
C GLY A 249 -0.81 -9.40 18.68
N TYR A 250 -0.95 -10.34 17.75
CA TYR A 250 -1.03 -11.76 18.06
C TYR A 250 0.29 -12.32 18.56
N ASN A 251 0.23 -13.07 19.67
CA ASN A 251 1.41 -13.69 20.31
C ASN A 251 1.24 -15.20 20.60
N GLY A 252 0.42 -15.89 19.83
CA GLY A 252 0.15 -17.32 20.06
C GLY A 252 1.36 -18.24 19.87
N TYR A 253 2.42 -17.76 19.23
CA TYR A 253 3.66 -18.51 18.97
C TYR A 253 4.91 -17.80 19.51
N GLY A 254 4.76 -16.77 20.32
CA GLY A 254 5.89 -16.03 20.90
C GLY A 254 6.56 -15.04 19.95
N GLN A 255 5.79 -14.43 19.02
CA GLN A 255 6.27 -13.46 18.03
C GLN A 255 6.40 -12.02 18.55
N LEU A 256 6.00 -11.72 19.78
CA LEU A 256 6.15 -10.41 20.44
C LEU A 256 7.31 -10.38 21.42
#